data_235030357b00772244db251aa0c5f232
#
_entry.id   235030357b00772244db251aa0c5f232
#
_cell.length_a   1.000
_cell.length_b   1.000
_cell.length_c   1.000
_cell.angle_alpha   90.00
_cell.angle_beta   90.00
_cell.angle_gamma   90.00
#
_symmetry.space_group_name_H-M   'P 1'
#
loop_
_entity.id
_entity.type
_entity.pdbx_description
1 polymer ?
#
loop_
_entity_poly.entity_id
_entity_poly.type
_entity_poly.pdbx_seq_one_letter_code
_entity_poly.pdbx_strand_id
1 'polypeptide(L)'
;MSTEPTLDDLEQALMDRARRLANEYLARAESTRERMLRDENEHLRVREEREVLAAELEAERLYRSKVQATEMELRSELDRRRWEMVQQLKKRISKRLDEITARADYADLLQQFLGAAAESLRDENGLVAQLCERDHARFAGEWSTWVETAARGRSIALSDEHGNFSGGLLLRNADDTVRVDHSFEGRMERLEEQVNLVLTAELFPTLVAKPGVSADE
;
A
#
# COMPACT_ATOMS: atom_id res chain seq x y z
N MET A 1 -16.73 -49.15 100.68
CA MET A 1 -15.49 -48.43 101.05
C MET A 1 -15.13 -47.51 99.86
N SER A 2 -15.57 -46.27 99.92
CA SER A 2 -15.19 -45.27 98.92
C SER A 2 -13.88 -44.66 99.39
N THR A 3 -12.82 -44.99 98.67
CA THR A 3 -11.52 -44.38 98.90
C THR A 3 -11.64 -42.94 98.31
N GLU A 4 -11.57 -41.93 99.17
CA GLU A 4 -11.41 -40.58 98.72
C GLU A 4 -10.11 -40.44 97.98
N PRO A 5 -10.14 -39.75 96.80
CA PRO A 5 -8.94 -39.59 96.01
C PRO A 5 -7.87 -38.82 96.81
N THR A 6 -6.69 -39.33 96.88
CA THR A 6 -5.55 -38.70 97.55
C THR A 6 -5.15 -37.43 96.78
N LEU A 7 -4.53 -36.47 97.43
CA LEU A 7 -4.07 -35.21 96.78
C LEU A 7 -3.14 -35.49 95.61
N ASP A 8 -2.32 -36.54 95.69
CA ASP A 8 -1.41 -37.01 94.62
C ASP A 8 -2.14 -37.57 93.40
N ASP A 9 -3.29 -38.30 93.62
CA ASP A 9 -4.12 -38.79 92.50
C ASP A 9 -4.77 -37.65 91.73
N LEU A 10 -5.12 -36.57 92.42
CA LEU A 10 -5.71 -35.36 91.77
C LEU A 10 -4.66 -34.59 90.99
N GLU A 11 -3.47 -34.41 91.55
CA GLU A 11 -2.32 -33.79 90.86
C GLU A 11 -1.95 -34.53 89.59
N GLN A 12 -1.85 -35.85 89.66
CA GLN A 12 -1.56 -36.70 88.55
C GLN A 12 -2.65 -36.64 87.44
N ALA A 13 -3.93 -36.66 87.84
CA ALA A 13 -5.03 -36.49 86.88
C ALA A 13 -5.04 -35.10 86.21
N LEU A 14 -4.67 -34.04 86.96
CA LEU A 14 -4.50 -32.71 86.36
C LEU A 14 -3.36 -32.60 85.36
N MET A 15 -2.21 -33.20 85.70
CA MET A 15 -1.05 -33.24 84.82
C MET A 15 -1.31 -34.05 83.53
N ASP A 16 -2.02 -35.17 83.68
CA ASP A 16 -2.41 -36.01 82.52
C ASP A 16 -3.44 -35.29 81.63
N ARG A 17 -4.36 -34.54 82.24
CA ARG A 17 -5.28 -33.66 81.45
C ARG A 17 -4.56 -32.56 80.77
N ALA A 18 -3.61 -31.87 81.40
CA ALA A 18 -2.80 -30.85 80.83
C ALA A 18 -1.96 -31.37 79.62
N ARG A 19 -1.35 -32.58 79.82
CA ARG A 19 -0.60 -33.21 78.67
C ARG A 19 -1.51 -33.57 77.48
N ARG A 20 -2.70 -34.16 77.78
CA ARG A 20 -3.68 -34.43 76.71
C ARG A 20 -4.09 -33.19 75.97
N LEU A 21 -4.45 -32.11 76.65
CA LEU A 21 -4.79 -30.82 76.03
C LEU A 21 -3.61 -30.23 75.18
N ALA A 22 -2.36 -30.28 75.72
CA ALA A 22 -1.20 -29.85 74.98
C ALA A 22 -0.99 -30.64 73.68
N ASN A 23 -1.12 -31.98 73.76
CA ASN A 23 -1.03 -32.84 72.60
C ASN A 23 -2.13 -32.57 71.52
N GLU A 24 -3.38 -32.35 72.01
CA GLU A 24 -4.49 -31.97 71.12
C GLU A 24 -4.25 -30.64 70.43
N TYR A 25 -3.76 -29.64 71.17
CA TYR A 25 -3.38 -28.33 70.55
C TYR A 25 -2.27 -28.47 69.54
N LEU A 26 -1.23 -29.24 69.83
CA LEU A 26 -0.11 -29.50 68.86
C LEU A 26 -0.63 -30.21 67.62
N ALA A 27 -1.43 -31.29 67.77
CA ALA A 27 -2.04 -32.00 66.67
C ALA A 27 -2.91 -31.11 65.77
N ARG A 28 -3.71 -30.24 66.40
CA ARG A 28 -4.53 -29.24 65.68
C ARG A 28 -3.67 -28.22 64.95
N ALA A 29 -2.60 -27.74 65.59
CA ALA A 29 -1.66 -26.80 64.96
C ALA A 29 -0.96 -27.44 63.76
N GLU A 30 -0.49 -28.68 63.89
CA GLU A 30 0.12 -29.42 62.79
C GLU A 30 -0.85 -29.63 61.62
N SER A 31 -2.07 -30.08 61.91
CA SER A 31 -3.10 -30.26 60.87
C SER A 31 -3.46 -28.94 60.17
N THR A 32 -3.53 -27.84 60.93
CA THR A 32 -3.79 -26.52 60.37
C THR A 32 -2.64 -26.05 59.49
N ARG A 33 -1.40 -26.24 59.95
CA ARG A 33 -0.18 -25.95 59.16
C ARG A 33 -0.16 -26.74 57.86
N GLU A 34 -0.39 -28.03 57.89
CA GLU A 34 -0.43 -28.86 56.68
C GLU A 34 -1.52 -28.44 55.70
N ARG A 35 -2.70 -28.05 56.21
CA ARG A 35 -3.76 -27.52 55.35
C ARG A 35 -3.36 -26.21 54.71
N MET A 36 -2.81 -25.26 55.47
CA MET A 36 -2.32 -23.98 54.95
C MET A 36 -1.25 -24.18 53.86
N LEU A 37 -0.31 -25.09 54.08
CA LEU A 37 0.73 -25.39 53.11
C LEU A 37 0.16 -26.01 51.81
N ARG A 38 -0.85 -26.88 51.93
CA ARG A 38 -1.54 -27.43 50.75
C ARG A 38 -2.30 -26.34 49.96
N ASP A 39 -3.03 -25.52 50.67
CA ASP A 39 -3.83 -24.43 50.10
C ASP A 39 -2.89 -23.41 49.37
N GLU A 40 -1.79 -23.03 50.02
CA GLU A 40 -0.79 -22.13 49.37
C GLU A 40 -0.09 -22.76 48.16
N ASN A 41 0.25 -24.03 48.22
CA ASN A 41 0.83 -24.72 47.06
C ASN A 41 -0.14 -24.78 45.90
N GLU A 42 -1.43 -25.01 46.14
CA GLU A 42 -2.44 -24.97 45.10
C GLU A 42 -2.63 -23.56 44.53
N HIS A 43 -2.64 -22.55 45.37
CA HIS A 43 -2.69 -21.14 44.93
C HIS A 43 -1.48 -20.76 44.10
N LEU A 44 -0.27 -21.18 44.48
CA LEU A 44 0.96 -20.94 43.72
C LEU A 44 0.91 -21.64 42.36
N ARG A 45 0.46 -22.89 42.30
CA ARG A 45 0.33 -23.65 41.05
C ARG A 45 -0.66 -22.97 40.10
N VAL A 46 -1.83 -22.58 40.57
CA VAL A 46 -2.82 -21.86 39.73
C VAL A 46 -2.26 -20.51 39.24
N ARG A 47 -1.52 -19.84 40.09
CA ARG A 47 -0.88 -18.58 39.70
C ARG A 47 0.21 -18.80 38.61
N GLU A 48 1.06 -19.79 38.80
CA GLU A 48 2.09 -20.18 37.82
C GLU A 48 1.46 -20.52 36.46
N GLU A 49 0.42 -21.37 36.45
CA GLU A 49 -0.31 -21.74 35.24
C GLU A 49 -0.88 -20.50 34.50
N ARG A 50 -1.42 -19.54 35.26
CA ARG A 50 -1.94 -18.28 34.67
C ARG A 50 -0.84 -17.40 34.09
N GLU A 51 0.28 -17.27 34.79
CA GLU A 51 1.40 -16.45 34.33
C GLU A 51 2.04 -17.08 33.08
N VAL A 52 2.19 -18.41 33.05
CA VAL A 52 2.70 -19.12 31.86
C VAL A 52 1.76 -18.92 30.66
N LEU A 53 0.45 -19.12 30.86
CA LEU A 53 -0.54 -18.93 29.81
C LEU A 53 -0.55 -17.48 29.30
N ALA A 54 -0.47 -16.50 30.20
CA ALA A 54 -0.41 -15.11 29.83
C ALA A 54 0.86 -14.78 29.01
N ALA A 55 2.01 -15.33 29.41
CA ALA A 55 3.28 -15.18 28.69
C ALA A 55 3.24 -15.83 27.29
N GLU A 56 2.64 -17.02 27.18
CA GLU A 56 2.45 -17.68 25.87
C GLU A 56 1.57 -16.87 24.91
N LEU A 57 0.43 -16.37 25.40
CA LEU A 57 -0.46 -15.53 24.62
C LEU A 57 0.20 -14.24 24.17
N GLU A 58 0.98 -13.60 25.03
CA GLU A 58 1.71 -12.39 24.68
C GLU A 58 2.84 -12.68 23.66
N ALA A 59 3.56 -13.79 23.84
CA ALA A 59 4.58 -14.24 22.90
C ALA A 59 3.98 -14.50 21.50
N GLU A 60 2.82 -15.18 21.44
CA GLU A 60 2.13 -15.43 20.17
C GLU A 60 1.65 -14.12 19.52
N ARG A 61 1.10 -13.21 20.31
CA ARG A 61 0.68 -11.88 19.83
C ARG A 61 1.85 -11.09 19.24
N LEU A 62 2.98 -11.04 19.95
CA LEU A 62 4.20 -10.38 19.49
C LEU A 62 4.76 -11.02 18.22
N TYR A 63 4.75 -12.35 18.15
CA TYR A 63 5.17 -13.09 16.97
C TYR A 63 4.31 -12.72 15.75
N ARG A 64 2.98 -12.82 15.88
CA ARG A 64 2.04 -12.47 14.80
C ARG A 64 2.21 -11.00 14.35
N SER A 65 2.36 -10.09 15.32
CA SER A 65 2.58 -8.66 15.02
C SER A 65 3.87 -8.44 14.23
N LYS A 66 4.97 -9.11 14.62
CA LYS A 66 6.24 -9.02 13.90
C LYS A 66 6.16 -9.60 12.49
N VAL A 67 5.53 -10.77 12.33
CA VAL A 67 5.34 -11.38 11.01
C VAL A 67 4.55 -10.43 10.10
N GLN A 68 3.43 -9.88 10.57
CA GLN A 68 2.63 -8.94 9.80
C GLN A 68 3.41 -7.67 9.44
N ALA A 69 4.16 -7.10 10.39
CA ALA A 69 4.98 -5.92 10.13
C ALA A 69 6.03 -6.19 9.04
N THR A 70 6.75 -7.32 9.13
CA THR A 70 7.75 -7.71 8.14
C THR A 70 7.13 -7.98 6.77
N GLU A 71 5.95 -8.62 6.71
CA GLU A 71 5.23 -8.81 5.45
C GLU A 71 4.82 -7.48 4.81
N MET A 72 4.35 -6.51 5.61
CA MET A 72 4.01 -5.18 5.12
C MET A 72 5.23 -4.42 4.61
N GLU A 73 6.35 -4.47 5.33
CA GLU A 73 7.62 -3.88 4.90
C GLU A 73 8.09 -4.49 3.57
N LEU A 74 8.06 -5.81 3.45
CA LEU A 74 8.45 -6.51 2.22
C LEU A 74 7.54 -6.13 1.05
N ARG A 75 6.22 -6.10 1.25
CA ARG A 75 5.27 -5.66 0.22
C ARG A 75 5.54 -4.23 -0.22
N SER A 76 5.75 -3.31 0.73
CA SER A 76 6.08 -1.91 0.44
C SER A 76 7.38 -1.77 -0.36
N GLU A 77 8.42 -2.54 0.00
CA GLU A 77 9.69 -2.57 -0.75
C GLU A 77 9.49 -3.09 -2.18
N LEU A 78 8.73 -4.17 -2.36
CA LEU A 78 8.40 -4.72 -3.67
C LEU A 78 7.62 -3.72 -4.52
N ASP A 79 6.62 -3.05 -3.95
CA ASP A 79 5.82 -2.07 -4.68
C ASP A 79 6.65 -0.84 -5.05
N ARG A 80 7.55 -0.40 -4.19
CA ARG A 80 8.51 0.66 -4.50
C ARG A 80 9.41 0.27 -5.70
N ARG A 81 9.96 -0.94 -5.70
CA ARG A 81 10.79 -1.44 -6.81
C ARG A 81 10.00 -1.53 -8.11
N ARG A 82 8.77 -2.02 -8.06
CA ARG A 82 7.87 -2.06 -9.23
C ARG A 82 7.62 -0.66 -9.78
N TRP A 83 7.31 0.27 -8.91
CA TRP A 83 7.08 1.66 -9.30
C TRP A 83 8.31 2.29 -9.95
N GLU A 84 9.51 2.08 -9.38
CA GLU A 84 10.78 2.54 -9.97
C GLU A 84 10.98 1.98 -11.38
N MET A 85 10.70 0.70 -11.61
CA MET A 85 10.79 0.07 -12.94
C MET A 85 9.81 0.70 -13.94
N VAL A 86 8.56 0.92 -13.54
CA VAL A 86 7.55 1.60 -14.38
C VAL A 86 8.01 3.01 -14.74
N GLN A 87 8.53 3.78 -13.77
CA GLN A 87 9.05 5.13 -14.04
C GLN A 87 10.25 5.13 -15.00
N GLN A 88 11.15 4.16 -14.88
CA GLN A 88 12.27 4.02 -15.83
C GLN A 88 11.77 3.72 -17.24
N LEU A 89 10.75 2.90 -17.39
CA LEU A 89 10.15 2.61 -18.70
C LEU A 89 9.43 3.83 -19.29
N LYS A 90 8.67 4.58 -18.48
CA LYS A 90 8.06 5.85 -18.93
C LYS A 90 9.13 6.83 -19.47
N LYS A 91 10.26 6.97 -18.77
CA LYS A 91 11.39 7.79 -19.27
C LYS A 91 11.96 7.29 -20.59
N ARG A 92 12.02 5.96 -20.80
CA ARG A 92 12.44 5.39 -22.08
C ARG A 92 11.44 5.66 -23.19
N ILE A 93 10.13 5.60 -22.89
CA ILE A 93 9.07 5.95 -23.86
C ILE A 93 9.22 7.41 -24.27
N SER A 94 9.37 8.35 -23.31
CA SER A 94 9.58 9.78 -23.64
C SER A 94 10.79 9.98 -24.54
N LYS A 95 11.92 9.33 -24.27
CA LYS A 95 13.09 9.40 -25.15
C LYS A 95 12.82 8.86 -26.56
N ARG A 96 12.01 7.78 -26.66
CA ARG A 96 11.62 7.25 -27.98
C ARG A 96 10.69 8.21 -28.73
N LEU A 97 9.80 8.92 -28.03
CA LEU A 97 8.99 9.97 -28.63
C LEU A 97 9.85 11.13 -29.15
N ASP A 98 10.90 11.53 -28.41
CA ASP A 98 11.86 12.52 -28.89
C ASP A 98 12.59 12.03 -30.16
N GLU A 99 12.95 10.76 -30.24
CA GLU A 99 13.58 10.18 -31.45
C GLU A 99 12.64 10.22 -32.68
N ILE A 100 11.32 10.09 -32.48
CA ILE A 100 10.31 10.17 -33.54
C ILE A 100 10.34 11.55 -34.21
N THR A 101 10.56 12.63 -33.44
CA THR A 101 10.63 13.98 -34.00
C THR A 101 11.77 14.21 -35.00
N ALA A 102 12.81 13.39 -34.95
CA ALA A 102 13.93 13.43 -35.87
C ALA A 102 13.70 12.59 -37.15
N ARG A 103 12.65 11.79 -37.24
CA ARG A 103 12.34 10.92 -38.35
C ARG A 103 11.82 11.70 -39.57
N ALA A 104 11.99 11.13 -40.75
CA ALA A 104 11.51 11.74 -41.98
C ALA A 104 9.98 11.79 -42.09
N ASP A 105 9.29 10.80 -41.51
CA ASP A 105 7.82 10.67 -41.49
C ASP A 105 7.14 11.51 -40.38
N TYR A 106 7.89 12.29 -39.62
CA TYR A 106 7.36 13.12 -38.56
C TYR A 106 6.44 14.25 -39.05
N ALA A 107 6.77 14.83 -40.20
CA ALA A 107 5.94 15.84 -40.85
C ALA A 107 4.53 15.30 -41.17
N ASP A 108 4.47 14.07 -41.70
CA ASP A 108 3.20 13.41 -42.03
C ASP A 108 2.38 13.11 -40.77
N LEU A 109 3.06 12.75 -39.69
CA LEU A 109 2.41 12.54 -38.38
C LEU A 109 1.79 13.85 -37.83
N LEU A 110 2.53 14.97 -37.94
CA LEU A 110 2.01 16.28 -37.52
C LEU A 110 0.79 16.72 -38.35
N GLN A 111 0.81 16.47 -39.66
CA GLN A 111 -0.33 16.76 -40.55
C GLN A 111 -1.54 15.89 -40.16
N GLN A 112 -1.35 14.63 -39.85
CA GLN A 112 -2.43 13.76 -39.33
C GLN A 112 -3.00 14.29 -37.99
N PHE A 113 -2.15 14.75 -37.06
CA PHE A 113 -2.60 15.38 -35.83
C PHE A 113 -3.36 16.67 -36.07
N LEU A 114 -2.91 17.49 -37.01
CA LEU A 114 -3.62 18.72 -37.42
C LEU A 114 -4.99 18.41 -37.99
N GLY A 115 -5.11 17.43 -38.86
CA GLY A 115 -6.39 17.01 -39.44
C GLY A 115 -7.35 16.48 -38.36
N ALA A 116 -6.87 15.63 -37.45
CA ALA A 116 -7.68 15.08 -36.36
C ALA A 116 -8.12 16.16 -35.36
N ALA A 117 -7.24 17.12 -35.04
CA ALA A 117 -7.56 18.25 -34.17
C ALA A 117 -8.57 19.19 -34.81
N ALA A 118 -8.39 19.50 -36.10
CA ALA A 118 -9.31 20.34 -36.87
C ALA A 118 -10.71 19.71 -36.95
N GLU A 119 -10.82 18.40 -37.14
CA GLU A 119 -12.10 17.68 -37.13
C GLU A 119 -12.76 17.70 -35.75
N SER A 120 -11.98 17.59 -34.66
CA SER A 120 -12.49 17.67 -33.29
C SER A 120 -13.06 19.05 -32.94
N LEU A 121 -12.55 20.10 -33.59
CA LEU A 121 -12.99 21.50 -33.42
C LEU A 121 -13.77 22.00 -34.63
N ARG A 122 -14.51 21.15 -35.34
CA ARG A 122 -15.20 21.50 -36.58
C ARG A 122 -16.22 22.63 -36.44
N ASP A 123 -16.82 22.77 -35.29
CA ASP A 123 -17.85 23.77 -34.99
C ASP A 123 -17.24 25.11 -34.50
N GLU A 124 -15.91 25.18 -34.32
CA GLU A 124 -15.20 26.33 -33.81
C GLU A 124 -14.59 27.16 -34.97
N ASN A 125 -14.48 28.46 -34.78
CA ASN A 125 -13.87 29.38 -35.72
C ASN A 125 -12.61 30.05 -35.15
N GLY A 126 -11.79 30.61 -36.03
CA GLY A 126 -10.60 31.32 -35.59
C GLY A 126 -9.59 30.41 -34.88
N LEU A 127 -9.32 29.24 -35.48
CA LEU A 127 -8.41 28.28 -34.89
C LEU A 127 -6.96 28.76 -34.93
N VAL A 128 -6.25 28.50 -33.82
CA VAL A 128 -4.83 28.81 -33.65
C VAL A 128 -4.09 27.54 -33.24
N ALA A 129 -3.11 27.16 -34.01
CA ALA A 129 -2.22 26.05 -33.72
C ALA A 129 -0.94 26.53 -33.02
N GLN A 130 -0.48 25.77 -32.06
CA GLN A 130 0.76 26.01 -31.36
C GLN A 130 1.67 24.80 -31.52
N LEU A 131 2.92 25.05 -31.91
CA LEU A 131 3.99 24.07 -32.01
C LEU A 131 5.09 24.34 -30.98
N CYS A 132 5.93 23.36 -30.68
CA CYS A 132 7.14 23.63 -29.92
C CYS A 132 8.13 24.45 -30.78
N GLU A 133 9.07 25.14 -30.16
CA GLU A 133 10.03 26.03 -30.82
C GLU A 133 10.75 25.37 -31.99
N ARG A 134 11.24 24.14 -31.79
CA ARG A 134 11.93 23.36 -32.83
C ARG A 134 11.05 23.09 -34.06
N ASP A 135 9.82 22.64 -33.82
CA ASP A 135 8.88 22.28 -34.89
C ASP A 135 8.33 23.52 -35.61
N HIS A 136 8.13 24.60 -34.87
CA HIS A 136 7.79 25.90 -35.44
C HIS A 136 8.90 26.38 -36.43
N ALA A 137 10.16 26.41 -35.98
CA ALA A 137 11.28 26.81 -36.83
C ALA A 137 11.41 25.94 -38.09
N ARG A 138 11.07 24.66 -38.01
CA ARG A 138 11.19 23.69 -39.12
C ARG A 138 10.03 23.78 -40.12
N PHE A 139 8.81 23.99 -39.65
CA PHE A 139 7.58 23.79 -40.44
C PHE A 139 6.73 25.04 -40.67
N ALA A 140 7.09 26.20 -40.09
CA ALA A 140 6.31 27.42 -40.27
C ALA A 140 6.22 27.84 -41.77
N GLY A 141 7.25 27.61 -42.58
CA GLY A 141 7.23 27.91 -43.98
C GLY A 141 6.27 27.06 -44.82
N GLU A 142 5.93 25.87 -44.38
CA GLU A 142 5.04 24.93 -45.05
C GLU A 142 3.63 24.92 -44.46
N TRP A 143 3.38 25.71 -43.42
CA TRP A 143 2.17 25.67 -42.63
C TRP A 143 0.90 25.87 -43.45
N SER A 144 0.85 26.85 -44.34
CA SER A 144 -0.29 27.12 -45.21
C SER A 144 -0.68 25.91 -46.05
N THR A 145 0.33 25.20 -46.63
CA THR A 145 0.11 24.02 -47.44
C THR A 145 -0.45 22.86 -46.56
N TRP A 146 0.05 22.72 -45.34
CA TRP A 146 -0.45 21.73 -44.41
C TRP A 146 -1.90 21.96 -44.05
N VAL A 147 -2.28 23.22 -43.75
CA VAL A 147 -3.65 23.59 -43.45
C VAL A 147 -4.60 23.31 -44.62
N GLU A 148 -4.21 23.65 -45.83
CA GLU A 148 -5.01 23.35 -47.05
C GLU A 148 -5.23 21.85 -47.23
N THR A 149 -4.20 21.04 -46.99
CA THR A 149 -4.23 19.59 -47.23
C THR A 149 -4.94 18.85 -46.09
N ALA A 150 -4.58 19.13 -44.84
CA ALA A 150 -5.02 18.37 -43.69
C ALA A 150 -6.33 18.91 -43.08
N ALA A 151 -6.56 20.23 -43.13
CA ALA A 151 -7.73 20.87 -42.51
C ALA A 151 -8.85 21.22 -43.49
N ARG A 152 -8.77 20.74 -44.75
CA ARG A 152 -9.82 20.86 -45.80
C ARG A 152 -10.38 22.25 -45.95
N GLY A 153 -9.52 23.26 -46.08
CA GLY A 153 -9.89 24.64 -46.39
C GLY A 153 -10.33 25.48 -45.18
N ARG A 154 -10.11 24.99 -43.97
CA ARG A 154 -10.27 25.77 -42.75
C ARG A 154 -9.12 26.75 -42.56
N SER A 155 -9.40 27.91 -41.99
CA SER A 155 -8.34 28.85 -41.63
C SER A 155 -7.80 28.53 -40.25
N ILE A 156 -6.54 28.12 -40.17
CA ILE A 156 -5.84 27.81 -38.93
C ILE A 156 -4.54 28.63 -38.90
N ALA A 157 -4.47 29.60 -38.02
CA ALA A 157 -3.28 30.41 -37.85
C ALA A 157 -2.23 29.63 -37.05
N LEU A 158 -0.96 29.82 -37.38
CA LEU A 158 0.16 29.33 -36.56
C LEU A 158 0.50 30.40 -35.52
N SER A 159 0.56 30.04 -34.25
CA SER A 159 0.93 30.95 -33.16
C SER A 159 2.44 31.21 -33.17
N ASP A 160 2.83 32.45 -32.92
CA ASP A 160 4.22 32.81 -32.63
C ASP A 160 4.67 32.38 -31.22
N GLU A 161 3.72 32.09 -30.34
CA GLU A 161 4.01 31.50 -29.04
C GLU A 161 4.29 30.01 -29.15
N HIS A 162 5.38 29.57 -28.55
CA HIS A 162 5.81 28.17 -28.60
C HIS A 162 5.26 27.38 -27.42
N GLY A 163 4.82 26.15 -27.69
CA GLY A 163 4.40 25.23 -26.66
C GLY A 163 5.58 24.61 -25.92
N ASN A 164 5.42 24.40 -24.61
CA ASN A 164 6.41 23.74 -23.78
C ASN A 164 6.20 22.22 -23.80
N PHE A 165 6.38 21.60 -24.96
CA PHE A 165 6.28 20.15 -25.17
C PHE A 165 7.34 19.67 -26.17
N SER A 166 7.66 18.38 -26.16
CA SER A 166 8.75 17.80 -26.95
C SER A 166 8.40 17.58 -28.42
N GLY A 167 7.11 17.51 -28.75
CA GLY A 167 6.62 17.34 -30.11
C GLY A 167 5.12 17.21 -30.18
N GLY A 168 4.57 17.19 -31.40
CA GLY A 168 3.14 17.25 -31.60
C GLY A 168 2.61 18.68 -31.78
N LEU A 169 1.32 18.89 -31.61
CA LEU A 169 0.68 20.20 -31.72
C LEU A 169 -0.48 20.35 -30.72
N LEU A 170 -0.76 21.61 -30.38
CA LEU A 170 -1.96 22.01 -29.65
C LEU A 170 -2.79 22.91 -30.56
N LEU A 171 -4.09 22.62 -30.69
CA LEU A 171 -5.03 23.45 -31.45
C LEU A 171 -6.05 24.04 -30.48
N ARG A 172 -6.29 25.35 -30.57
CA ARG A 172 -7.26 26.07 -29.74
C ARG A 172 -8.11 27.01 -30.58
N ASN A 173 -9.28 27.38 -30.07
CA ASN A 173 -10.08 28.48 -30.67
C ASN A 173 -9.47 29.84 -30.28
N ALA A 174 -9.93 30.91 -30.93
CA ALA A 174 -9.42 32.28 -30.73
C ALA A 174 -9.57 32.76 -29.27
N ASP A 175 -10.65 32.35 -28.60
CA ASP A 175 -10.98 32.75 -27.22
C ASP A 175 -10.32 31.88 -26.15
N ASP A 176 -9.54 30.87 -26.58
CA ASP A 176 -8.89 29.87 -25.72
C ASP A 176 -9.84 29.13 -24.75
N THR A 177 -11.11 29.02 -25.13
CA THR A 177 -12.12 28.32 -24.35
C THR A 177 -12.18 26.84 -24.64
N VAL A 178 -11.80 26.43 -25.85
CA VAL A 178 -11.72 25.04 -26.28
C VAL A 178 -10.36 24.76 -26.89
N ARG A 179 -9.72 23.71 -26.46
CA ARG A 179 -8.41 23.27 -26.95
C ARG A 179 -8.35 21.76 -27.14
N VAL A 180 -7.65 21.34 -28.16
CA VAL A 180 -7.31 19.94 -28.45
C VAL A 180 -5.79 19.79 -28.38
N ASP A 181 -5.35 18.98 -27.43
CA ASP A 181 -3.94 18.76 -27.18
C ASP A 181 -3.52 17.45 -27.82
N HIS A 182 -2.76 17.53 -28.93
CA HIS A 182 -2.08 16.42 -29.59
C HIS A 182 -0.55 16.47 -29.39
N SER A 183 -0.07 17.17 -28.35
CA SER A 183 1.32 17.05 -27.91
C SER A 183 1.62 15.62 -27.43
N PHE A 184 2.87 15.24 -27.45
CA PHE A 184 3.30 13.93 -26.96
C PHE A 184 3.02 13.80 -25.47
N GLU A 185 3.22 14.88 -24.70
CA GLU A 185 2.93 14.93 -23.28
C GLU A 185 1.44 14.77 -22.99
N GLY A 186 0.58 15.53 -23.65
CA GLY A 186 -0.87 15.43 -23.48
C GLY A 186 -1.43 14.07 -23.92
N ARG A 187 -0.86 13.46 -24.95
CA ARG A 187 -1.23 12.09 -25.34
C ARG A 187 -0.77 11.05 -24.32
N MET A 188 0.44 11.20 -23.76
CA MET A 188 0.94 10.32 -22.71
C MET A 188 0.11 10.44 -21.44
N GLU A 189 -0.31 11.64 -21.08
CA GLU A 189 -1.20 11.88 -19.92
C GLU A 189 -2.56 11.20 -20.12
N ARG A 190 -3.20 11.39 -21.27
CA ARG A 190 -4.49 10.74 -21.58
C ARG A 190 -4.40 9.20 -21.62
N LEU A 191 -3.27 8.66 -22.04
CA LEU A 191 -3.03 7.23 -22.13
C LEU A 191 -2.33 6.65 -20.89
N GLU A 192 -2.13 7.44 -19.84
CA GLU A 192 -1.35 7.03 -18.69
C GLU A 192 -1.88 5.76 -18.02
N GLU A 193 -3.19 5.67 -17.83
CA GLU A 193 -3.81 4.48 -17.24
C GLU A 193 -3.59 3.24 -18.11
N GLN A 194 -3.77 3.37 -19.42
CA GLN A 194 -3.56 2.27 -20.37
C GLN A 194 -2.10 1.85 -20.42
N VAL A 195 -1.19 2.81 -20.45
CA VAL A 195 0.26 2.56 -20.43
C VAL A 195 0.65 1.86 -19.13
N ASN A 196 0.16 2.34 -17.98
CA ASN A 196 0.42 1.70 -16.70
C ASN A 196 -0.14 0.28 -16.64
N LEU A 197 -1.34 0.06 -17.17
CA LEU A 197 -1.97 -1.26 -17.22
C LEU A 197 -1.12 -2.24 -18.05
N VAL A 198 -0.74 -1.84 -19.26
CA VAL A 198 0.09 -2.66 -20.16
C VAL A 198 1.46 -2.93 -19.53
N LEU A 199 2.13 -1.90 -19.01
CA LEU A 199 3.43 -2.07 -18.36
C LEU A 199 3.34 -3.00 -17.16
N THR A 200 2.29 -2.88 -16.35
CA THR A 200 2.09 -3.76 -15.18
C THR A 200 1.80 -5.19 -15.60
N ALA A 201 0.98 -5.40 -16.62
CA ALA A 201 0.66 -6.72 -17.14
C ALA A 201 1.88 -7.44 -17.72
N GLU A 202 2.71 -6.73 -18.49
CA GLU A 202 3.90 -7.30 -19.12
C GLU A 202 5.05 -7.52 -18.12
N LEU A 203 5.26 -6.59 -17.19
CA LEU A 203 6.33 -6.71 -16.21
C LEU A 203 6.00 -7.66 -15.04
N PHE A 204 4.74 -7.73 -14.66
CA PHE A 204 4.30 -8.44 -13.47
C PHE A 204 3.06 -9.31 -13.75
N PRO A 205 3.14 -10.30 -14.64
CA PRO A 205 1.99 -11.10 -15.08
C PRO A 205 1.29 -11.83 -13.91
N THR A 206 2.02 -12.14 -12.85
CA THR A 206 1.48 -12.78 -11.63
C THR A 206 0.55 -11.89 -10.81
N LEU A 207 0.57 -10.57 -10.99
CA LEU A 207 -0.34 -9.65 -10.31
C LEU A 207 -1.70 -9.53 -10.99
N VAL A 208 -1.75 -9.82 -12.29
CA VAL A 208 -2.96 -9.73 -13.14
C VAL A 208 -3.74 -11.05 -13.15
N ALA A 209 -3.12 -12.16 -12.76
CA ALA A 209 -3.82 -13.43 -12.56
C ALA A 209 -4.81 -13.27 -11.39
N LYS A 210 -6.10 -13.37 -11.72
CA LYS A 210 -7.26 -13.17 -10.84
C LYS A 210 -7.10 -13.83 -9.47
N PRO A 211 -7.54 -13.17 -8.39
CA PRO A 211 -7.85 -13.86 -7.15
C PRO A 211 -9.13 -14.68 -7.39
N GLY A 212 -9.00 -15.99 -7.55
CA GLY A 212 -10.17 -16.85 -7.66
C GLY A 212 -9.94 -18.17 -8.38
N VAL A 213 -9.01 -18.99 -7.87
CA VAL A 213 -9.16 -20.45 -7.87
C VAL A 213 -8.65 -20.91 -6.53
N SER A 214 -9.57 -21.15 -5.61
CA SER A 214 -9.35 -21.99 -4.44
C SER A 214 -8.84 -23.35 -4.93
N ALA A 215 -7.64 -23.71 -4.53
CA ALA A 215 -7.21 -25.10 -4.55
C ALA A 215 -8.00 -25.80 -3.43
N ASP A 216 -9.13 -26.37 -3.77
CA ASP A 216 -9.68 -27.54 -3.10
C ASP A 216 -8.97 -28.75 -3.71
N GLU A 217 -8.02 -29.30 -2.95
CA GLU A 217 -7.68 -30.73 -2.87
C GLU A 217 -6.87 -30.97 -1.59
#